data_a35422ee5ed0f79604fe1c633e444cfe
#
_entry.id   a35422ee5ed0f79604fe1c633e444cfe
#
_cell.length_a   1.000
_cell.length_b   1.000
_cell.length_c   1.000
_cell.angle_alpha   90.00
_cell.angle_beta   90.00
_cell.angle_gamma   90.00
#
_symmetry.space_group_name_H-M   'P 1'
#
loop_
_entity.id
_entity.type
_entity.pdbx_description
1 polymer ?
#
loop_
_entity_poly.entity_id
_entity_poly.type
_entity_poly.pdbx_seq_one_letter_code
_entity_poly.pdbx_strand_id
1 'polypeptide(L)'
;MMNRRNTIAKAGAPFAAAAILALGVAKSGQAETWSAAVGAQSADKGKQALAFLSNELWIHVGDTIRWSAATDEIHTVTFLKTGQVRPPLFAVGNSGPFVGCPNATPDGSNFDGSTCVTSAPLTIGQTYTVNFPTAGNYKLVCLVHSRMTGSVHVLPTSQSLPHDQDFYDRQATQERAELLADASGLAGRGNAAAQQSSANGVTAGISAITATGGGSSNASVMRFLGATINVRVGDTVEWTNLAASIFHTITFGTEPANAFPPFPLALPIDPDGVRHAVISSPNQSVNSGVIGSPNQETVGTPQAPLDFTRFRVTFTSPGTFNYICALHDDIGMKGTVMVHP
;
A
#
# COMPACT_ATOMS: atom_id res chain seq x y z
N MET A 1 -65.92 -40.96 56.93
CA MET A 1 -65.90 -41.08 55.47
C MET A 1 -64.44 -40.89 55.03
N MET A 2 -63.74 -41.99 54.70
CA MET A 2 -62.31 -42.03 54.48
C MET A 2 -62.05 -42.04 52.96
N ASN A 3 -61.25 -41.09 52.47
CA ASN A 3 -60.86 -40.99 51.09
C ASN A 3 -59.46 -41.54 50.96
N ARG A 4 -59.29 -42.67 50.25
CA ARG A 4 -57.99 -43.31 49.96
C ARG A 4 -57.36 -42.62 48.73
N ARG A 5 -56.17 -42.08 48.87
CA ARG A 5 -55.33 -41.63 47.75
C ARG A 5 -54.49 -42.77 47.25
N ASN A 6 -54.66 -43.12 45.98
CA ASN A 6 -53.77 -44.05 45.27
C ASN A 6 -52.53 -43.31 44.78
N THR A 7 -51.38 -43.75 45.23
CA THR A 7 -50.07 -43.28 44.75
C THR A 7 -49.58 -44.24 43.65
N ILE A 8 -49.47 -43.73 42.41
CA ILE A 8 -48.86 -44.47 41.28
C ILE A 8 -47.37 -44.10 41.26
N ALA A 9 -46.49 -45.09 41.51
CA ALA A 9 -45.06 -44.99 41.34
C ALA A 9 -44.71 -45.05 39.87
N LYS A 10 -44.09 -44.03 39.31
CA LYS A 10 -43.49 -44.03 38.01
C LYS A 10 -42.07 -44.53 38.09
N ALA A 11 -41.78 -45.67 37.52
CA ALA A 11 -40.43 -46.21 37.31
C ALA A 11 -39.74 -45.36 36.22
N GLY A 12 -38.68 -44.62 36.60
CA GLY A 12 -37.81 -43.93 35.68
C GLY A 12 -36.72 -44.90 35.15
N ALA A 13 -36.67 -45.10 33.84
CA ALA A 13 -35.57 -45.78 33.18
C ALA A 13 -34.35 -44.83 33.08
N PRO A 14 -33.12 -45.31 33.31
CA PRO A 14 -31.94 -44.47 33.13
C PRO A 14 -31.62 -44.34 31.64
N PHE A 15 -31.60 -43.12 31.13
CA PHE A 15 -31.01 -42.78 29.84
C PHE A 15 -29.49 -42.84 29.96
N ALA A 16 -28.87 -43.86 29.39
CA ALA A 16 -27.43 -43.89 29.16
C ALA A 16 -27.08 -42.93 28.05
N ALA A 17 -26.51 -41.77 28.36
CA ALA A 17 -25.93 -40.87 27.40
C ALA A 17 -24.63 -41.47 26.87
N ALA A 18 -24.64 -42.01 25.66
CA ALA A 18 -23.42 -42.42 24.97
C ALA A 18 -22.72 -41.13 24.51
N ALA A 19 -21.63 -40.77 25.19
CA ALA A 19 -20.70 -39.74 24.72
C ALA A 19 -19.96 -40.29 23.50
N ILE A 20 -20.33 -39.85 22.32
CA ILE A 20 -19.56 -40.07 21.10
C ILE A 20 -18.33 -39.16 21.19
N LEU A 21 -17.19 -39.74 21.63
CA LEU A 21 -15.89 -39.13 21.43
C LEU A 21 -15.63 -39.11 19.92
N ALA A 22 -15.84 -37.98 19.27
CA ALA A 22 -15.30 -37.73 17.96
C ALA A 22 -13.75 -37.66 18.11
N LEU A 23 -13.09 -38.77 17.90
CA LEU A 23 -11.66 -38.80 17.67
C LEU A 23 -11.43 -38.04 16.34
N GLY A 24 -11.18 -36.75 16.45
CA GLY A 24 -10.63 -35.97 15.35
C GLY A 24 -9.31 -36.63 14.94
N VAL A 25 -9.29 -37.30 13.80
CA VAL A 25 -8.04 -37.76 13.17
C VAL A 25 -7.25 -36.47 12.90
N ALA A 26 -6.22 -36.21 13.72
CA ALA A 26 -5.22 -35.21 13.41
C ALA A 26 -4.64 -35.60 12.03
N LYS A 27 -4.99 -34.88 10.99
CA LYS A 27 -4.31 -34.99 9.72
C LYS A 27 -2.83 -34.75 10.00
N SER A 28 -2.00 -35.76 9.79
CA SER A 28 -0.55 -35.61 9.84
C SER A 28 -0.20 -34.50 8.83
N GLY A 29 0.32 -33.37 9.33
CA GLY A 29 0.47 -32.15 8.57
C GLY A 29 1.39 -32.34 7.38
N GLN A 30 0.80 -32.46 6.22
CA GLN A 30 1.47 -32.20 4.96
C GLN A 30 1.53 -30.66 4.87
N ALA A 31 2.71 -30.13 4.52
CA ALA A 31 2.88 -28.69 4.30
C ALA A 31 1.85 -28.20 3.27
N GLU A 32 1.13 -27.15 3.61
CA GLU A 32 0.09 -26.53 2.76
C GLU A 32 0.64 -25.28 2.08
N THR A 33 0.08 -24.95 0.93
CA THR A 33 0.37 -23.69 0.23
C THR A 33 -0.85 -22.79 0.32
N TRP A 34 -0.70 -21.68 1.01
CA TRP A 34 -1.69 -20.63 1.18
C TRP A 34 -1.55 -19.58 0.07
N SER A 35 -2.64 -18.98 -0.32
CA SER A 35 -2.69 -17.94 -1.35
C SER A 35 -3.09 -16.61 -0.75
N ALA A 36 -2.43 -15.54 -1.19
CA ALA A 36 -2.76 -14.17 -0.83
C ALA A 36 -2.53 -13.24 -2.02
N ALA A 37 -3.13 -12.05 -2.00
CA ALA A 37 -2.91 -11.05 -3.03
C ALA A 37 -2.09 -9.87 -2.50
N VAL A 38 -1.39 -9.19 -3.42
CA VAL A 38 -0.65 -7.95 -3.17
C VAL A 38 -1.23 -6.87 -4.05
N GLY A 39 -1.77 -5.82 -3.42
CA GLY A 39 -2.43 -4.72 -4.08
C GLY A 39 -3.74 -5.09 -4.76
N ALA A 40 -4.49 -4.07 -5.13
CA ALA A 40 -5.63 -4.16 -6.04
C ALA A 40 -5.90 -2.80 -6.66
N GLN A 41 -6.57 -2.78 -7.81
CA GLN A 41 -6.84 -1.54 -8.53
C GLN A 41 -8.26 -1.51 -9.13
N SER A 42 -8.74 -0.28 -9.39
CA SER A 42 -9.95 -0.05 -10.20
C SER A 42 -9.68 -0.33 -11.68
N ALA A 43 -10.77 -0.50 -12.45
CA ALA A 43 -10.65 -0.76 -13.89
C ALA A 43 -9.91 0.36 -14.66
N ASP A 44 -10.04 1.60 -14.21
CA ASP A 44 -9.34 2.77 -14.76
C ASP A 44 -7.93 2.98 -14.17
N LYS A 45 -7.47 2.06 -13.29
CA LYS A 45 -6.19 2.07 -12.60
C LYS A 45 -5.95 3.29 -11.69
N GLY A 46 -6.89 4.22 -11.62
CA GLY A 46 -6.76 5.48 -10.88
C GLY A 46 -6.93 5.35 -9.38
N LYS A 47 -7.53 4.25 -8.92
CA LYS A 47 -7.71 3.94 -7.50
C LYS A 47 -6.96 2.67 -7.19
N GLN A 48 -6.20 2.72 -6.11
CA GLN A 48 -5.32 1.63 -5.69
C GLN A 48 -5.61 1.26 -4.24
N ALA A 49 -5.67 -0.04 -3.97
CA ALA A 49 -5.60 -0.59 -2.63
C ALA A 49 -4.16 -1.06 -2.39
N LEU A 50 -3.37 -0.30 -1.65
CA LEU A 50 -2.01 -0.68 -1.28
C LEU A 50 -2.11 -1.52 0.00
N ALA A 51 -2.25 -2.82 -0.19
CA ALA A 51 -2.56 -3.77 0.87
C ALA A 51 -2.01 -5.16 0.57
N PHE A 52 -1.70 -5.91 1.61
CA PHE A 52 -1.66 -7.37 1.55
C PHE A 52 -3.07 -7.86 1.85
N LEU A 53 -3.64 -8.70 0.98
CA LEU A 53 -5.03 -9.15 1.05
C LEU A 53 -5.06 -10.70 1.17
N SER A 54 -5.35 -11.27 2.31
CA SER A 54 -5.57 -10.63 3.64
C SER A 54 -4.26 -10.17 4.27
N ASN A 55 -4.32 -9.18 5.15
CA ASN A 55 -3.11 -8.66 5.79
C ASN A 55 -2.73 -9.40 7.10
N GLU A 56 -3.48 -10.42 7.50
CA GLU A 56 -3.18 -11.30 8.63
C GLU A 56 -3.46 -12.75 8.24
N LEU A 57 -2.46 -13.61 8.36
CA LEU A 57 -2.54 -15.03 8.01
C LEU A 57 -2.03 -15.89 9.15
N TRP A 58 -2.76 -16.96 9.44
CA TRP A 58 -2.38 -18.00 10.40
C TRP A 58 -2.14 -19.29 9.64
N ILE A 59 -0.94 -19.86 9.77
CA ILE A 59 -0.48 -21.04 9.05
C ILE A 59 0.27 -21.97 10.00
N HIS A 60 0.63 -23.19 9.56
CA HIS A 60 1.46 -24.10 10.31
C HIS A 60 2.94 -23.99 9.93
N VAL A 61 3.79 -24.46 10.84
CA VAL A 61 5.21 -24.71 10.57
C VAL A 61 5.35 -25.64 9.37
N GLY A 62 6.18 -25.24 8.41
CA GLY A 62 6.41 -25.94 7.16
C GLY A 62 5.53 -25.49 6.01
N ASP A 63 4.47 -24.72 6.29
CA ASP A 63 3.60 -24.19 5.26
C ASP A 63 4.30 -23.09 4.43
N THR A 64 3.70 -22.81 3.30
CA THR A 64 4.15 -21.84 2.31
C THR A 64 3.04 -20.84 2.06
N ILE A 65 3.38 -19.58 1.83
CA ILE A 65 2.44 -18.59 1.31
C ILE A 65 2.91 -18.11 -0.05
N ARG A 66 1.99 -18.09 -1.02
CA ARG A 66 2.17 -17.53 -2.35
C ARG A 66 1.38 -16.24 -2.51
N TRP A 67 2.07 -15.15 -2.69
CA TRP A 67 1.49 -13.85 -3.01
C TRP A 67 1.42 -13.63 -4.51
N SER A 68 0.28 -13.10 -5.00
CA SER A 68 0.06 -12.75 -6.40
C SER A 68 -0.20 -11.25 -6.51
N ALA A 69 0.59 -10.53 -7.30
CA ALA A 69 0.37 -9.10 -7.53
C ALA A 69 -0.85 -8.89 -8.44
N ALA A 70 -1.80 -8.06 -7.95
CA ALA A 70 -3.11 -7.82 -8.57
C ALA A 70 -3.30 -6.35 -9.03
N THR A 71 -2.19 -5.63 -9.20
CA THR A 71 -2.17 -4.22 -9.62
C THR A 71 -0.95 -3.93 -10.49
N ASP A 72 -1.05 -2.91 -11.34
CA ASP A 72 0.09 -2.39 -12.11
C ASP A 72 1.04 -1.57 -11.21
N GLU A 73 0.58 -1.10 -10.04
CA GLU A 73 1.44 -0.47 -9.06
C GLU A 73 2.44 -1.47 -8.48
N ILE A 74 3.68 -1.02 -8.30
CA ILE A 74 4.76 -1.90 -7.84
C ILE A 74 4.71 -2.13 -6.33
N HIS A 75 4.88 -3.37 -5.91
CA HIS A 75 4.95 -3.75 -4.51
C HIS A 75 6.12 -4.68 -4.22
N THR A 76 6.48 -4.84 -2.95
CA THR A 76 7.34 -5.92 -2.49
C THR A 76 6.64 -6.75 -1.42
N VAL A 77 6.92 -8.05 -1.41
CA VAL A 77 6.64 -8.94 -0.29
C VAL A 77 7.93 -9.10 0.48
N THR A 78 7.98 -8.54 1.69
CA THR A 78 9.23 -8.50 2.46
C THR A 78 9.00 -8.87 3.91
N PHE A 79 9.80 -9.79 4.40
CA PHE A 79 9.91 -10.15 5.81
C PHE A 79 11.26 -9.67 6.34
N LEU A 80 11.22 -8.73 7.26
CA LEU A 80 12.42 -8.18 7.88
C LEU A 80 12.99 -9.15 8.90
N LYS A 81 14.32 -9.17 9.05
CA LYS A 81 14.97 -9.87 10.15
C LYS A 81 14.38 -9.44 11.49
N THR A 82 14.27 -10.36 12.44
CA THR A 82 13.81 -10.05 13.79
C THR A 82 14.59 -8.88 14.40
N GLY A 83 13.84 -7.87 14.85
CA GLY A 83 14.40 -6.62 15.39
C GLY A 83 14.88 -5.59 14.35
N GLN A 84 14.81 -5.91 13.06
CA GLN A 84 15.14 -4.94 12.01
C GLN A 84 14.00 -3.93 11.83
N VAL A 85 14.38 -2.65 11.78
CA VAL A 85 13.45 -1.56 11.42
C VAL A 85 13.33 -1.49 9.89
N ARG A 86 12.13 -1.19 9.39
CA ARG A 86 11.91 -0.95 7.96
C ARG A 86 12.80 0.21 7.50
N PRO A 87 13.64 0.02 6.48
CA PRO A 87 14.46 1.09 5.95
C PRO A 87 13.58 2.15 5.26
N PRO A 88 13.88 3.44 5.41
CA PRO A 88 13.19 4.49 4.68
C PRO A 88 13.54 4.43 3.19
N LEU A 89 12.56 4.72 2.32
CA LEU A 89 12.76 4.65 0.87
C LEU A 89 13.74 5.72 0.36
N PHE A 90 13.66 6.94 0.90
CA PHE A 90 14.47 8.10 0.52
C PHE A 90 15.13 8.74 1.75
N ALA A 91 16.05 8.04 2.41
CA ALA A 91 16.83 8.63 3.49
C ALA A 91 18.06 9.37 2.94
N VAL A 92 18.39 10.50 3.54
CA VAL A 92 19.64 11.21 3.25
C VAL A 92 20.83 10.30 3.54
N GLY A 93 21.67 10.05 2.53
CA GLY A 93 22.82 9.14 2.63
C GLY A 93 22.47 7.66 2.57
N ASN A 94 21.21 7.31 2.32
CA ASN A 94 20.77 5.93 2.16
C ASN A 94 20.86 5.46 0.70
N SER A 95 21.24 4.22 0.49
CA SER A 95 21.38 3.60 -0.83
C SER A 95 20.07 2.99 -1.36
N GLY A 96 18.93 3.28 -0.76
CA GLY A 96 17.62 2.87 -1.25
C GLY A 96 16.84 1.90 -0.35
N PRO A 97 15.70 1.37 -0.82
CA PRO A 97 14.73 0.63 -0.01
C PRO A 97 15.23 -0.72 0.52
N PHE A 98 16.33 -1.23 -0.03
CA PHE A 98 16.84 -2.56 0.30
C PHE A 98 18.01 -2.53 1.30
N VAL A 99 18.24 -1.40 1.97
CA VAL A 99 19.28 -1.32 3.01
C VAL A 99 19.02 -2.35 4.11
N GLY A 100 20.00 -3.24 4.31
CA GLY A 100 19.88 -4.36 5.27
C GLY A 100 19.05 -5.55 4.78
N CYS A 101 18.57 -5.52 3.52
CA CYS A 101 17.96 -6.64 2.83
C CYS A 101 18.67 -6.89 1.49
N PRO A 102 18.66 -8.11 0.95
CA PRO A 102 19.09 -8.34 -0.43
C PRO A 102 18.14 -7.62 -1.40
N ASN A 103 18.59 -7.35 -2.65
CA ASN A 103 17.71 -6.74 -3.68
C ASN A 103 16.54 -7.66 -4.05
N ALA A 104 16.74 -8.97 -3.98
CA ALA A 104 15.72 -10.00 -4.08
C ALA A 104 16.25 -11.30 -3.48
N THR A 105 15.37 -12.12 -2.93
CA THR A 105 15.66 -13.52 -2.58
C THR A 105 14.94 -14.46 -3.56
N PRO A 106 15.45 -15.67 -3.82
CA PRO A 106 14.80 -16.63 -4.69
C PRO A 106 13.35 -16.89 -4.30
N ASP A 107 12.49 -17.14 -5.29
CA ASP A 107 11.13 -17.64 -5.06
C ASP A 107 11.18 -18.97 -4.29
N GLY A 108 10.33 -19.14 -3.28
CA GLY A 108 10.39 -20.28 -2.37
C GLY A 108 11.46 -20.20 -1.29
N SER A 109 12.04 -19.03 -1.02
CA SER A 109 12.98 -18.84 0.09
C SER A 109 12.36 -19.17 1.44
N ASN A 110 13.17 -19.76 2.34
CA ASN A 110 12.78 -19.99 3.72
C ASN A 110 12.92 -18.71 4.55
N PHE A 111 11.92 -18.43 5.38
CA PHE A 111 11.96 -17.34 6.34
C PHE A 111 11.75 -17.87 7.76
N ASP A 112 12.76 -17.69 8.62
CA ASP A 112 12.78 -18.08 10.02
C ASP A 112 13.03 -16.88 10.98
N GLY A 113 13.08 -15.67 10.44
CA GLY A 113 13.37 -14.44 11.19
C GLY A 113 14.86 -14.11 11.33
N SER A 114 15.77 -14.95 10.88
CA SER A 114 17.23 -14.74 11.05
C SER A 114 17.80 -13.75 10.01
N THR A 115 17.23 -13.72 8.82
CA THR A 115 17.67 -12.85 7.71
C THR A 115 16.46 -12.21 7.04
N CYS A 116 16.67 -11.07 6.36
CA CYS A 116 15.63 -10.46 5.54
C CYS A 116 15.36 -11.32 4.30
N VAL A 117 14.06 -11.57 4.00
CA VAL A 117 13.57 -12.20 2.77
C VAL A 117 12.69 -11.21 2.04
N THR A 118 12.94 -10.98 0.75
CA THR A 118 12.20 -10.00 -0.05
C THR A 118 12.08 -10.41 -1.51
N SER A 119 10.91 -10.18 -2.10
CA SER A 119 10.75 -10.24 -3.55
C SER A 119 11.51 -9.09 -4.22
N ALA A 120 11.80 -9.18 -5.49
CA ALA A 120 11.98 -7.97 -6.30
C ALA A 120 10.66 -7.17 -6.33
N PRO A 121 10.64 -5.93 -6.88
CA PRO A 121 9.38 -5.25 -7.18
C PRO A 121 8.46 -6.16 -8.01
N LEU A 122 7.24 -6.36 -7.54
CA LEU A 122 6.20 -7.17 -8.19
C LEU A 122 5.17 -6.25 -8.85
N THR A 123 4.79 -6.60 -10.06
CA THR A 123 3.69 -5.98 -10.81
C THR A 123 2.65 -7.02 -11.18
N ILE A 124 1.54 -6.58 -11.74
CA ILE A 124 0.38 -7.44 -12.07
C ILE A 124 0.79 -8.77 -12.74
N GLY A 125 0.24 -9.87 -12.23
CA GLY A 125 0.47 -11.23 -12.71
C GLY A 125 1.74 -11.90 -12.18
N GLN A 126 2.65 -11.16 -11.54
CA GLN A 126 3.83 -11.76 -10.90
C GLN A 126 3.49 -12.35 -9.53
N THR A 127 4.24 -13.36 -9.13
CA THR A 127 4.05 -14.06 -7.85
C THR A 127 5.36 -14.17 -7.09
N TYR A 128 5.25 -14.31 -5.78
CA TYR A 128 6.37 -14.59 -4.91
C TYR A 128 5.94 -15.49 -3.75
N THR A 129 6.77 -16.46 -3.43
CA THR A 129 6.50 -17.53 -2.47
C THR A 129 7.51 -17.50 -1.33
N VAL A 130 7.07 -17.70 -0.09
CA VAL A 130 7.92 -17.83 1.08
C VAL A 130 7.51 -19.05 1.89
N ASN A 131 8.48 -19.87 2.31
CA ASN A 131 8.29 -21.03 3.18
C ASN A 131 8.58 -20.63 4.64
N PHE A 132 7.80 -21.16 5.59
CA PHE A 132 7.91 -20.85 7.02
C PHE A 132 8.29 -22.08 7.87
N PRO A 133 9.58 -22.40 7.97
CA PRO A 133 10.04 -23.59 8.67
C PRO A 133 9.99 -23.48 10.18
N THR A 134 9.73 -22.32 10.77
CA THR A 134 9.81 -22.05 12.20
C THR A 134 8.56 -21.34 12.71
N ALA A 135 8.04 -21.78 13.86
CA ALA A 135 6.92 -21.12 14.52
C ALA A 135 7.31 -19.70 15.00
N GLY A 136 6.35 -18.76 14.87
CA GLY A 136 6.59 -17.37 15.27
C GLY A 136 5.53 -16.41 14.74
N ASN A 137 5.67 -15.14 15.13
CA ASN A 137 4.87 -14.04 14.60
C ASN A 137 5.77 -13.14 13.76
N TYR A 138 5.49 -13.05 12.49
CA TYR A 138 6.35 -12.39 11.53
C TYR A 138 5.66 -11.18 10.90
N LYS A 139 6.37 -10.07 10.86
CA LYS A 139 5.88 -8.84 10.23
C LYS A 139 6.19 -8.85 8.73
N LEU A 140 5.14 -8.65 7.93
CA LEU A 140 5.20 -8.47 6.48
C LEU A 140 5.14 -6.97 6.16
N VAL A 141 5.97 -6.50 5.23
CA VAL A 141 6.03 -5.09 4.82
C VAL A 141 6.22 -4.97 3.31
N CYS A 142 5.67 -3.91 2.73
CA CYS A 142 6.08 -3.42 1.42
C CYS A 142 7.23 -2.42 1.61
N LEU A 143 8.35 -2.58 0.90
CA LEU A 143 9.48 -1.63 0.98
C LEU A 143 9.24 -0.36 0.16
N VAL A 144 8.36 -0.41 -0.85
CA VAL A 144 8.00 0.74 -1.68
C VAL A 144 6.99 1.64 -0.96
N HIS A 145 5.91 1.05 -0.43
CA HIS A 145 4.83 1.80 0.19
C HIS A 145 4.92 1.75 1.72
N SER A 146 5.17 2.88 2.35
CA SER A 146 5.05 3.01 3.80
C SER A 146 3.59 2.74 4.23
N ARG A 147 3.38 2.22 5.45
CA ARG A 147 2.03 1.88 5.94
C ARG A 147 1.28 0.80 5.15
N MET A 148 1.99 0.02 4.31
CA MET A 148 1.50 -1.23 3.76
C MET A 148 2.18 -2.38 4.47
N THR A 149 1.49 -2.96 5.47
CA THR A 149 2.04 -3.99 6.35
C THR A 149 1.03 -5.11 6.60
N GLY A 150 1.54 -6.27 6.99
CA GLY A 150 0.76 -7.44 7.38
C GLY A 150 1.47 -8.27 8.44
N SER A 151 0.85 -9.35 8.86
CA SER A 151 1.37 -10.31 9.84
C SER A 151 1.14 -11.74 9.38
N VAL A 152 2.12 -12.60 9.64
CA VAL A 152 2.00 -14.05 9.48
C VAL A 152 2.27 -14.72 10.82
N HIS A 153 1.30 -15.47 11.32
CA HIS A 153 1.37 -16.24 12.56
C HIS A 153 1.59 -17.70 12.19
N VAL A 154 2.76 -18.22 12.48
CA VAL A 154 3.14 -19.59 12.19
C VAL A 154 3.00 -20.43 13.46
N LEU A 155 2.01 -21.32 13.51
CA LEU A 155 1.70 -22.15 14.66
C LEU A 155 2.39 -23.52 14.55
N PRO A 156 2.70 -24.17 15.69
CA PRO A 156 3.01 -25.58 15.70
C PRO A 156 1.86 -26.42 15.08
N THR A 157 2.17 -27.48 14.37
CA THR A 157 1.18 -28.37 13.73
C THR A 157 0.20 -29.03 14.69
N SER A 158 0.49 -29.02 16.00
CA SER A 158 -0.39 -29.52 17.06
C SER A 158 -1.51 -28.53 17.44
N GLN A 159 -1.44 -27.30 17.02
CA GLN A 159 -2.47 -26.27 17.26
C GLN A 159 -3.38 -26.17 16.05
N SER A 160 -4.68 -25.95 16.26
CA SER A 160 -5.63 -25.72 15.16
C SER A 160 -5.48 -24.31 14.63
N LEU A 161 -5.60 -24.15 13.32
CA LEU A 161 -5.69 -22.82 12.69
C LEU A 161 -7.07 -22.22 12.96
N PRO A 162 -7.16 -20.88 13.16
CA PRO A 162 -8.44 -20.21 13.38
C PRO A 162 -9.28 -20.13 12.10
N HIS A 163 -8.64 -20.18 10.94
CA HIS A 163 -9.28 -19.95 9.64
C HIS A 163 -8.68 -20.87 8.57
N ASP A 164 -9.44 -21.11 7.52
CA ASP A 164 -9.06 -21.81 6.30
C ASP A 164 -8.82 -20.84 5.14
N GLN A 165 -8.40 -21.36 3.99
CA GLN A 165 -8.18 -20.55 2.78
C GLN A 165 -9.45 -19.83 2.32
N ASP A 166 -10.60 -20.51 2.38
CA ASP A 166 -11.88 -19.92 1.97
C ASP A 166 -12.26 -18.70 2.80
N PHE A 167 -11.90 -18.68 4.08
CA PHE A 167 -12.09 -17.49 4.93
C PHE A 167 -11.22 -16.33 4.44
N TYR A 168 -9.93 -16.57 4.19
CA TYR A 168 -9.02 -15.53 3.72
C TYR A 168 -9.39 -14.99 2.34
N ASP A 169 -9.89 -15.83 1.43
CA ASP A 169 -10.34 -15.41 0.10
C ASP A 169 -11.56 -14.47 0.18
N ARG A 170 -12.51 -14.77 1.08
CA ARG A 170 -13.66 -13.89 1.33
C ARG A 170 -13.24 -12.58 1.98
N GLN A 171 -12.35 -12.64 2.97
CA GLN A 171 -11.81 -11.45 3.63
C GLN A 171 -11.05 -10.57 2.65
N ALA A 172 -10.17 -11.12 1.83
CA ALA A 172 -9.42 -10.39 0.80
C ALA A 172 -10.35 -9.72 -0.21
N THR A 173 -11.45 -10.40 -0.60
CA THR A 173 -12.45 -9.84 -1.51
C THR A 173 -13.17 -8.64 -0.89
N GLN A 174 -13.54 -8.73 0.39
CA GLN A 174 -14.18 -7.65 1.12
C GLN A 174 -13.23 -6.46 1.33
N GLU A 175 -12.03 -6.70 1.85
CA GLU A 175 -11.02 -5.67 2.08
C GLU A 175 -10.66 -4.90 0.80
N ARG A 176 -10.52 -5.63 -0.31
CA ARG A 176 -10.33 -5.03 -1.64
C ARG A 176 -11.47 -4.08 -2.00
N ALA A 177 -12.72 -4.52 -1.85
CA ALA A 177 -13.89 -3.72 -2.20
C ALA A 177 -13.99 -2.47 -1.34
N GLU A 178 -13.75 -2.58 -0.04
CA GLU A 178 -13.78 -1.47 0.92
C GLU A 178 -12.69 -0.43 0.61
N LEU A 179 -11.44 -0.85 0.40
CA LEU A 179 -10.34 0.05 0.08
C LEU A 179 -10.55 0.80 -1.25
N LEU A 180 -11.10 0.16 -2.27
CA LEU A 180 -11.41 0.82 -3.55
C LEU A 180 -12.62 1.76 -3.43
N ALA A 181 -13.59 1.45 -2.58
CA ALA A 181 -14.70 2.36 -2.25
C ALA A 181 -14.21 3.58 -1.48
N ASP A 182 -13.34 3.40 -0.49
CA ASP A 182 -12.71 4.49 0.25
C ASP A 182 -11.90 5.40 -0.68
N ALA A 183 -11.11 4.85 -1.59
CA ALA A 183 -10.39 5.61 -2.61
C ALA A 183 -11.36 6.47 -3.46
N SER A 184 -12.56 5.97 -3.77
CA SER A 184 -13.57 6.74 -4.50
C SER A 184 -14.05 7.96 -3.71
N GLY A 185 -14.22 7.85 -2.39
CA GLY A 185 -14.55 8.97 -1.52
C GLY A 185 -13.42 10.01 -1.38
N LEU A 186 -12.16 9.56 -1.50
CA LEU A 186 -11.00 10.44 -1.42
C LEU A 186 -10.88 11.41 -2.59
N ALA A 187 -11.29 11.05 -3.79
CA ALA A 187 -11.16 11.89 -4.97
C ALA A 187 -11.87 13.25 -4.80
N GLY A 188 -13.07 13.26 -4.22
CA GLY A 188 -13.79 14.50 -3.91
C GLY A 188 -13.07 15.38 -2.88
N ARG A 189 -12.51 14.75 -1.84
CA ARG A 189 -11.72 15.47 -0.82
C ARG A 189 -10.43 16.07 -1.39
N GLY A 190 -9.76 15.35 -2.27
CA GLY A 190 -8.56 15.83 -2.94
C GLY A 190 -8.82 17.03 -3.85
N ASN A 191 -9.93 17.03 -4.60
CA ASN A 191 -10.34 18.20 -5.38
C ASN A 191 -10.63 19.43 -4.49
N ALA A 192 -11.34 19.24 -3.39
CA ALA A 192 -11.60 20.31 -2.43
C ALA A 192 -10.30 20.84 -1.78
N ALA A 193 -9.37 19.96 -1.42
CA ALA A 193 -8.07 20.34 -0.86
C ALA A 193 -7.24 21.15 -1.86
N ALA A 194 -7.24 20.78 -3.13
CA ALA A 194 -6.55 21.53 -4.20
C ALA A 194 -7.03 22.98 -4.27
N GLN A 195 -8.34 23.20 -4.20
CA GLN A 195 -8.94 24.53 -4.25
C GLN A 195 -8.69 25.38 -3.00
N GLN A 196 -8.41 24.73 -1.84
CA GLN A 196 -8.13 25.42 -0.59
C GLN A 196 -6.66 25.75 -0.39
N SER A 197 -5.75 24.96 -0.97
CA SER A 197 -4.31 25.15 -0.77
C SER A 197 -3.75 26.37 -1.50
N SER A 198 -4.27 26.68 -2.67
CA SER A 198 -3.93 27.86 -3.46
C SER A 198 -5.06 28.17 -4.45
N ALA A 199 -5.16 29.42 -4.92
CA ALA A 199 -6.12 29.78 -5.96
C ALA A 199 -5.95 28.92 -7.23
N ASN A 200 -4.72 28.45 -7.48
CA ASN A 200 -4.33 27.59 -8.59
C ASN A 200 -3.69 26.30 -8.07
N GLY A 201 -4.36 25.60 -7.14
CA GLY A 201 -3.84 24.38 -6.52
C GLY A 201 -4.23 23.11 -7.28
N VAL A 202 -3.33 22.13 -7.29
CA VAL A 202 -3.55 20.76 -7.79
C VAL A 202 -3.11 19.77 -6.71
N THR A 203 -3.95 18.77 -6.41
CA THR A 203 -3.54 17.69 -5.54
C THR A 203 -2.90 16.57 -6.37
N ALA A 204 -1.63 16.27 -6.10
CA ALA A 204 -0.90 15.16 -6.71
C ALA A 204 -1.07 13.90 -5.87
N GLY A 205 -2.17 13.19 -6.07
CA GLY A 205 -2.55 12.01 -5.29
C GLY A 205 -3.04 12.30 -3.87
N ILE A 206 -3.87 11.43 -3.37
CA ILE A 206 -4.38 11.45 -1.99
C ILE A 206 -4.59 10.02 -1.50
N SER A 207 -4.35 9.77 -0.22
CA SER A 207 -4.64 8.46 0.37
C SER A 207 -5.20 8.56 1.80
N ALA A 208 -5.81 7.46 2.23
CA ALA A 208 -6.19 7.22 3.63
C ALA A 208 -5.62 5.89 4.09
N ILE A 209 -5.15 5.87 5.35
CA ILE A 209 -4.59 4.68 5.99
C ILE A 209 -5.67 4.05 6.86
N THR A 210 -5.83 2.73 6.74
CA THR A 210 -6.63 1.90 7.64
C THR A 210 -5.70 0.96 8.38
N ALA A 211 -5.78 0.93 9.71
CA ALA A 211 -5.04 0.01 10.54
C ALA A 211 -5.98 -1.08 11.08
N THR A 212 -5.50 -2.33 11.08
CA THR A 212 -6.18 -3.50 11.63
C THR A 212 -5.26 -4.22 12.62
N GLY A 213 -5.73 -5.32 13.24
CA GLY A 213 -4.90 -6.17 14.09
C GLY A 213 -3.69 -6.76 13.36
N GLY A 214 -3.87 -7.12 12.09
CA GLY A 214 -2.82 -7.74 11.27
C GLY A 214 -1.81 -6.75 10.68
N GLY A 215 -2.21 -5.48 10.49
CA GLY A 215 -1.33 -4.50 9.84
C GLY A 215 -2.02 -3.22 9.42
N SER A 216 -1.52 -2.61 8.36
CA SER A 216 -2.10 -1.40 7.77
C SER A 216 -2.13 -1.47 6.25
N SER A 217 -3.15 -0.81 5.69
CA SER A 217 -3.43 -0.72 4.27
C SER A 217 -3.73 0.73 3.89
N ASN A 218 -3.60 1.07 2.61
CA ASN A 218 -3.93 2.40 2.12
C ASN A 218 -4.93 2.32 0.97
N ALA A 219 -6.01 3.09 1.10
CA ALA A 219 -6.86 3.46 -0.02
C ALA A 219 -6.25 4.68 -0.70
N SER A 220 -5.96 4.63 -2.00
CA SER A 220 -5.19 5.66 -2.68
C SER A 220 -5.79 6.06 -4.02
N VAL A 221 -5.69 7.34 -4.35
CA VAL A 221 -6.03 7.90 -5.67
C VAL A 221 -4.76 8.35 -6.35
N MET A 222 -4.38 7.69 -7.43
CA MET A 222 -3.22 8.01 -8.25
C MET A 222 -3.64 8.84 -9.46
N ARG A 223 -4.07 10.06 -9.19
CA ARG A 223 -4.47 11.06 -10.18
C ARG A 223 -4.06 12.45 -9.71
N PHE A 224 -3.83 13.33 -10.64
CA PHE A 224 -3.88 14.75 -10.34
C PHE A 224 -5.34 15.16 -10.17
N LEU A 225 -5.69 15.68 -9.01
CA LEU A 225 -7.02 16.17 -8.70
C LEU A 225 -7.01 17.68 -8.89
N GLY A 226 -7.94 18.20 -9.71
CA GLY A 226 -7.80 19.50 -10.35
C GLY A 226 -6.85 19.44 -11.56
N ALA A 227 -6.81 18.30 -12.27
CA ALA A 227 -5.83 18.00 -13.33
C ALA A 227 -5.83 18.98 -14.51
N THR A 228 -6.97 19.59 -14.82
CA THR A 228 -7.08 20.64 -15.82
C THR A 228 -7.33 21.98 -15.11
N ILE A 229 -6.40 22.92 -15.24
CA ILE A 229 -6.47 24.21 -14.59
C ILE A 229 -6.28 25.34 -15.63
N ASN A 230 -7.06 26.40 -15.46
CA ASN A 230 -6.96 27.60 -16.28
C ASN A 230 -6.33 28.72 -15.46
N VAL A 231 -5.26 29.33 -15.99
CA VAL A 231 -4.51 30.40 -15.35
C VAL A 231 -4.17 31.49 -16.39
N ARG A 232 -3.62 32.59 -15.93
CA ARG A 232 -3.12 33.69 -16.80
C ARG A 232 -1.59 33.69 -16.83
N VAL A 233 -1.05 34.33 -17.82
CA VAL A 233 0.39 34.63 -17.89
C VAL A 233 0.83 35.35 -16.60
N GLY A 234 1.86 34.83 -15.97
CA GLY A 234 2.39 35.28 -14.68
C GLY A 234 1.84 34.55 -13.46
N ASP A 235 0.77 33.77 -13.61
CA ASP A 235 0.24 32.97 -12.51
C ASP A 235 1.13 31.79 -12.18
N THR A 236 1.08 31.39 -10.92
CA THR A 236 1.77 30.21 -10.37
C THR A 236 0.75 29.14 -10.02
N VAL A 237 1.04 27.90 -10.41
CA VAL A 237 0.31 26.69 -9.99
C VAL A 237 1.13 25.96 -8.95
N GLU A 238 0.49 25.48 -7.89
CA GLU A 238 1.11 24.68 -6.84
C GLU A 238 0.53 23.26 -6.82
N TRP A 239 1.39 22.26 -6.89
CA TRP A 239 1.07 20.84 -6.67
C TRP A 239 1.44 20.44 -5.27
N THR A 240 0.51 19.78 -4.59
CA THR A 240 0.73 19.23 -3.23
C THR A 240 0.44 17.73 -3.22
N ASN A 241 1.36 16.92 -2.72
CA ASN A 241 1.12 15.50 -2.50
C ASN A 241 0.43 15.26 -1.15
N LEU A 242 -0.76 14.64 -1.19
CA LEU A 242 -1.53 14.23 -0.01
C LEU A 242 -1.61 12.70 0.15
N ALA A 243 -0.86 11.95 -0.66
CA ALA A 243 -0.78 10.51 -0.56
C ALA A 243 0.23 10.09 0.53
N ALA A 244 -0.23 9.40 1.55
CA ALA A 244 0.56 9.07 2.74
C ALA A 244 1.73 8.10 2.47
N SER A 245 1.71 7.39 1.36
CA SER A 245 2.64 6.27 1.08
C SER A 245 3.16 6.24 -0.34
N ILE A 246 2.82 7.22 -1.16
CA ILE A 246 3.08 7.24 -2.60
C ILE A 246 3.84 8.50 -2.96
N PHE A 247 4.75 8.33 -3.91
CA PHE A 247 5.51 9.41 -4.50
C PHE A 247 4.93 9.78 -5.85
N HIS A 248 5.04 11.06 -6.19
CA HIS A 248 4.65 11.57 -7.49
C HIS A 248 5.73 12.49 -8.03
N THR A 249 5.70 12.75 -9.32
CA THR A 249 6.46 13.83 -9.96
C THR A 249 5.51 14.75 -10.71
N ILE A 250 5.93 15.97 -10.93
CA ILE A 250 5.28 16.90 -11.87
C ILE A 250 6.28 17.14 -12.99
N THR A 251 6.01 16.53 -14.15
CA THR A 251 6.94 16.51 -15.29
C THR A 251 6.29 17.13 -16.49
N PHE A 252 6.88 18.22 -16.99
CA PHE A 252 6.53 18.89 -18.23
C PHE A 252 7.56 18.55 -19.31
N GLY A 253 7.14 18.50 -20.58
CA GLY A 253 8.02 18.26 -21.71
C GLY A 253 8.53 16.82 -21.74
N THR A 254 9.84 16.65 -21.88
CA THR A 254 10.46 15.30 -22.00
C THR A 254 10.50 14.59 -20.66
N GLU A 255 9.99 13.39 -20.66
CA GLU A 255 10.08 12.51 -19.50
C GLU A 255 11.54 12.06 -19.26
N PRO A 256 12.06 12.13 -18.02
CA PRO A 256 13.40 11.65 -17.72
C PRO A 256 13.48 10.13 -17.86
N ALA A 257 14.56 9.62 -18.44
CA ALA A 257 14.80 8.19 -18.61
C ALA A 257 14.86 7.40 -17.30
N ASN A 258 15.01 8.09 -16.17
CA ASN A 258 15.03 7.50 -14.85
C ASN A 258 14.11 8.30 -13.92
N ALA A 259 12.94 7.75 -13.63
CA ALA A 259 11.95 8.41 -12.78
C ALA A 259 12.33 8.41 -11.28
N PHE A 260 13.31 7.63 -10.87
CA PHE A 260 13.83 7.60 -9.49
C PHE A 260 15.13 8.40 -9.32
N PRO A 261 15.41 8.94 -8.11
CA PRO A 261 16.61 9.73 -7.83
C PRO A 261 17.93 8.98 -8.16
N PRO A 262 19.02 9.72 -8.46
CA PRO A 262 19.17 11.14 -8.22
C PRO A 262 18.64 11.99 -9.38
N PHE A 263 17.61 12.78 -9.07
CA PHE A 263 17.21 13.82 -10.00
C PHE A 263 18.20 14.98 -9.91
N PRO A 264 18.77 15.47 -11.00
CA PRO A 264 19.54 16.70 -10.96
C PRO A 264 18.58 17.86 -10.83
N LEU A 265 18.22 18.22 -9.60
CA LEU A 265 17.28 19.31 -9.36
C LEU A 265 17.99 20.52 -8.81
N ALA A 266 18.66 21.23 -9.68
CA ALA A 266 19.09 22.60 -9.44
C ALA A 266 17.92 23.57 -9.67
N LEU A 267 16.75 23.32 -9.06
CA LEU A 267 15.62 24.24 -9.10
C LEU A 267 15.71 25.25 -7.97
N PRO A 268 15.35 26.52 -8.22
CA PRO A 268 15.20 27.52 -7.17
C PRO A 268 14.26 27.05 -6.06
N ILE A 269 14.52 27.48 -4.84
CA ILE A 269 13.70 27.25 -3.67
C ILE A 269 13.14 28.59 -3.21
N ASP A 270 11.82 28.68 -3.07
CA ASP A 270 11.15 29.87 -2.55
C ASP A 270 11.51 30.10 -1.06
N PRO A 271 11.30 31.31 -0.52
CA PRO A 271 11.61 31.60 0.90
C PRO A 271 10.88 30.71 1.91
N ASP A 272 9.75 30.09 1.52
CA ASP A 272 9.00 29.11 2.33
C ASP A 272 9.52 27.67 2.17
N GLY A 273 10.58 27.47 1.40
CA GLY A 273 11.22 26.16 1.22
C GLY A 273 10.63 25.31 0.09
N VAL A 274 9.70 25.80 -0.72
CA VAL A 274 9.09 25.04 -1.82
C VAL A 274 9.93 25.20 -3.10
N ARG A 275 10.19 24.10 -3.80
CA ARG A 275 10.84 24.13 -5.13
C ARG A 275 9.96 24.81 -6.16
N HIS A 276 10.56 25.68 -6.96
CA HIS A 276 9.86 26.53 -7.92
C HIS A 276 10.56 26.53 -9.28
N ALA A 277 9.80 26.33 -10.35
CA ALA A 277 10.26 26.46 -11.72
C ALA A 277 9.49 27.57 -12.46
N VAL A 278 10.11 28.11 -13.51
CA VAL A 278 9.47 29.05 -14.44
C VAL A 278 9.44 28.38 -15.81
N ILE A 279 8.27 28.36 -16.45
CA ILE A 279 8.08 27.80 -17.79
C ILE A 279 7.60 28.91 -18.72
N SER A 280 8.32 29.09 -19.84
CA SER A 280 8.06 30.08 -20.87
C SER A 280 7.62 29.51 -22.21
N SER A 281 7.57 28.15 -22.33
CA SER A 281 7.17 27.50 -23.58
C SER A 281 6.58 26.10 -23.27
N PRO A 282 5.52 25.67 -24.00
CA PRO A 282 4.98 24.31 -23.88
C PRO A 282 5.98 23.18 -24.15
N ASN A 283 7.07 23.49 -24.86
CA ASN A 283 8.13 22.51 -25.18
C ASN A 283 9.27 22.48 -24.14
N GLN A 284 9.22 23.33 -23.11
CA GLN A 284 10.23 23.36 -22.08
C GLN A 284 10.08 22.17 -21.15
N SER A 285 11.17 21.42 -20.92
CA SER A 285 11.19 20.31 -20.00
C SER A 285 11.49 20.78 -18.57
N VAL A 286 10.63 20.41 -17.64
CA VAL A 286 10.78 20.65 -16.21
C VAL A 286 10.32 19.40 -15.45
N ASN A 287 11.08 18.97 -14.45
CA ASN A 287 10.71 17.88 -13.57
C ASN A 287 10.87 18.32 -12.11
N SER A 288 9.85 18.12 -11.31
CA SER A 288 9.86 18.45 -9.87
C SER A 288 10.81 17.57 -9.05
N GLY A 289 11.27 16.46 -9.59
CA GLY A 289 11.71 15.34 -8.78
C GLY A 289 10.57 14.73 -8.00
N VAL A 290 10.93 13.84 -7.09
CA VAL A 290 9.94 13.18 -6.24
C VAL A 290 9.35 14.17 -5.26
N ILE A 291 8.02 14.21 -5.20
CA ILE A 291 7.25 14.80 -4.10
C ILE A 291 6.50 13.69 -3.38
N GLY A 292 6.49 13.71 -2.06
CA GLY A 292 5.96 12.61 -1.24
C GLY A 292 5.33 13.07 0.06
N SER A 293 4.93 12.11 0.85
CA SER A 293 4.39 12.37 2.18
C SER A 293 5.50 12.70 3.18
N PRO A 294 5.28 13.64 4.09
CA PRO A 294 6.24 14.02 5.12
C PRO A 294 6.24 13.02 6.29
N ASN A 295 6.49 11.76 6.07
CA ASN A 295 6.58 10.78 7.14
C ASN A 295 7.96 10.16 7.25
N GLN A 296 8.33 9.77 8.48
CA GLN A 296 9.65 9.23 8.79
C GLN A 296 9.98 7.94 8.03
N GLU A 297 8.99 7.08 7.78
CA GLU A 297 9.20 5.83 7.03
C GLU A 297 9.60 6.11 5.57
N THR A 298 9.23 7.27 5.06
CA THR A 298 9.53 7.69 3.70
C THR A 298 10.90 8.35 3.59
N VAL A 299 11.20 9.31 4.46
CA VAL A 299 12.39 10.18 4.32
C VAL A 299 13.45 9.95 5.38
N GLY A 300 13.19 9.13 6.40
CA GLY A 300 14.14 8.83 7.48
C GLY A 300 14.35 9.96 8.48
N THR A 301 13.64 11.06 8.34
CA THR A 301 13.67 12.20 9.26
C THR A 301 12.29 12.40 9.91
N PRO A 302 12.21 12.99 11.13
CA PRO A 302 10.95 13.24 11.81
C PRO A 302 9.99 14.13 11.02
N GLN A 303 10.52 15.02 10.19
CA GLN A 303 9.76 15.95 9.36
C GLN A 303 10.45 16.10 8.00
N ALA A 304 9.69 15.93 6.93
CA ALA A 304 10.19 16.19 5.58
C ALA A 304 10.22 17.70 5.30
N PRO A 305 11.23 18.19 4.56
CA PRO A 305 11.24 19.54 4.03
C PRO A 305 10.03 19.83 3.13
N LEU A 306 9.61 21.08 3.03
CA LEU A 306 8.46 21.47 2.18
C LEU A 306 8.73 21.24 0.70
N ASP A 307 9.97 21.31 0.25
CA ASP A 307 10.36 20.98 -1.11
C ASP A 307 10.17 19.50 -1.48
N PHE A 308 9.96 18.65 -0.48
CA PHE A 308 9.62 17.25 -0.68
C PHE A 308 8.11 16.99 -0.84
N THR A 309 7.25 17.92 -0.40
CA THR A 309 5.79 17.72 -0.39
C THR A 309 5.05 18.55 -1.41
N ARG A 310 5.71 19.57 -1.96
CA ARG A 310 5.12 20.56 -2.86
C ARG A 310 6.05 20.92 -4.00
N PHE A 311 5.44 21.42 -5.07
CA PHE A 311 6.15 21.96 -6.23
C PHE A 311 5.35 23.10 -6.85
N ARG A 312 6.04 24.16 -7.30
CA ARG A 312 5.45 25.32 -7.95
C ARG A 312 5.98 25.54 -9.36
N VAL A 313 5.10 26.03 -10.23
CA VAL A 313 5.48 26.48 -11.58
C VAL A 313 4.78 27.78 -11.88
N THR A 314 5.57 28.81 -12.27
CA THR A 314 5.07 30.07 -12.85
C THR A 314 5.12 30.00 -14.37
N PHE A 315 4.02 30.36 -15.03
CA PHE A 315 3.89 30.35 -16.49
C PHE A 315 4.01 31.75 -17.06
N THR A 316 5.03 32.01 -17.88
CA THR A 316 5.33 33.34 -18.42
C THR A 316 4.90 33.53 -19.85
N SER A 317 4.28 32.55 -20.48
CA SER A 317 3.74 32.62 -21.86
C SER A 317 2.40 31.92 -21.95
N PRO A 318 1.50 32.35 -22.82
CA PRO A 318 0.24 31.65 -23.06
C PRO A 318 0.48 30.32 -23.77
N GLY A 319 -0.42 29.37 -23.57
CA GLY A 319 -0.36 28.06 -24.22
C GLY A 319 -1.00 26.93 -23.42
N THR A 320 -0.91 25.72 -23.96
CA THR A 320 -1.37 24.51 -23.31
C THR A 320 -0.16 23.70 -22.87
N PHE A 321 -0.02 23.49 -21.58
CA PHE A 321 1.11 22.81 -20.95
C PHE A 321 0.63 21.48 -20.36
N ASN A 322 0.96 20.38 -21.05
CA ASN A 322 0.66 19.05 -20.57
C ASN A 322 1.72 18.61 -19.59
N TYR A 323 1.31 17.91 -18.54
CA TYR A 323 2.21 17.33 -17.52
C TYR A 323 1.79 15.93 -17.11
N ILE A 324 2.76 15.15 -16.63
CA ILE A 324 2.59 13.79 -16.20
C ILE A 324 3.22 13.58 -14.80
N CYS A 325 2.85 12.50 -14.16
CA CYS A 325 3.69 11.88 -13.13
C CYS A 325 4.55 10.82 -13.80
N ALA A 326 5.87 11.00 -13.89
CA ALA A 326 6.78 10.06 -14.54
C ALA A 326 6.89 8.68 -13.85
N LEU A 327 6.22 8.50 -12.70
CA LEU A 327 6.10 7.21 -12.00
C LEU A 327 4.78 6.51 -12.31
N HIS A 328 3.74 7.25 -12.78
CA HIS A 328 2.36 6.73 -12.86
C HIS A 328 1.62 7.20 -14.12
N ASP A 329 2.32 7.67 -15.14
CA ASP A 329 1.68 8.11 -16.37
C ASP A 329 1.11 6.95 -17.20
N ASP A 330 1.71 5.78 -17.09
CA ASP A 330 1.26 4.51 -17.67
C ASP A 330 -0.08 4.03 -17.07
N ILE A 331 -0.35 4.36 -15.82
CA ILE A 331 -1.65 4.13 -15.19
C ILE A 331 -2.59 5.34 -15.30
N GLY A 332 -2.20 6.39 -16.03
CA GLY A 332 -3.06 7.52 -16.42
C GLY A 332 -2.98 8.76 -15.54
N MET A 333 -1.91 8.97 -14.75
CA MET A 333 -1.72 10.18 -13.94
C MET A 333 -1.15 11.33 -14.78
N LYS A 334 -2.06 12.07 -15.44
CA LYS A 334 -1.77 13.18 -16.40
C LYS A 334 -2.63 14.39 -16.12
N GLY A 335 -2.15 15.56 -16.54
CA GLY A 335 -2.90 16.82 -16.40
C GLY A 335 -2.49 17.88 -17.41
N THR A 336 -3.18 19.03 -17.37
CA THR A 336 -2.99 20.13 -18.33
C THR A 336 -3.18 21.47 -17.64
N VAL A 337 -2.25 22.40 -17.86
CA VAL A 337 -2.41 23.81 -17.51
C VAL A 337 -2.67 24.60 -18.78
N MET A 338 -3.81 25.30 -18.85
CA MET A 338 -4.16 26.20 -19.92
C MET A 338 -3.88 27.64 -19.47
N VAL A 339 -2.89 28.28 -20.12
CA VAL A 339 -2.44 29.63 -19.77
C VAL A 339 -3.00 30.60 -20.80
N HIS A 340 -3.82 31.52 -20.33
CA HIS A 340 -4.42 32.58 -21.12
C HIS A 340 -3.57 33.86 -21.02
N PRO A 341 -3.65 34.75 -22.06
CA PRO A 341 -3.01 36.06 -22.02
C PRO A 341 -3.42 36.93 -20.83
#